data_15f4168d3f2702c2f285babd00f2bf46
#
_entry.id   15f4168d3f2702c2f285babd00f2bf46
#
_cell.length_a   1.000
_cell.length_b   1.000
_cell.length_c   1.000
_cell.angle_alpha   90.00
_cell.angle_beta   90.00
_cell.angle_gamma   90.00
#
_symmetry.space_group_name_H-M   'P 1'
#
loop_
_entity.id
_entity.type
_entity.pdbx_description
1 polymer ?
#
loop_
_entity_poly.entity_id
_entity_poly.type
_entity_poly.pdbx_seq_one_letter_code
_entity_poly.pdbx_strand_id
1 'polypeptide(L)'
;GYLPQEPSIFRKLSVADNIMAVLEMNKSILPKDRARRLEELLSEFKVEHVRHIKGITLSGGERRRVEIARALAMDPKFILLDEPFAGIDPISVGDIQEIIYQLRDKGIGILITDHNYREMLDTCNHSYVLSAGKIIAQGGKDSILANEEVKKVYLGETAGG
;
A
#
# COMPACT_ATOMS: atom_id res chain seq x y z
N GLY A 1 3.77 9.26 5.10
CA GLY A 1 2.75 8.30 5.59
C GLY A 1 3.37 6.95 5.86
N TYR A 2 2.74 6.17 6.72
CA TYR A 2 3.17 4.80 7.04
C TYR A 2 1.97 3.87 7.12
N LEU A 3 2.03 2.77 6.38
CA LEU A 3 1.08 1.68 6.43
C LEU A 3 1.79 0.42 6.96
N PRO A 4 1.55 0.02 8.21
CA PRO A 4 2.18 -1.17 8.80
C PRO A 4 1.62 -2.47 8.20
N GLN A 5 2.38 -3.56 8.36
CA GLN A 5 1.94 -4.92 8.02
C GLN A 5 0.71 -5.31 8.83
N GLU A 6 0.75 -5.08 10.15
CA GLU A 6 -0.38 -5.36 11.03
C GLU A 6 -1.54 -4.38 10.78
N PRO A 7 -2.80 -4.86 10.83
CA PRO A 7 -3.97 -4.01 10.65
C PRO A 7 -4.01 -2.84 11.61
N SER A 8 -3.95 -1.62 11.06
CA SER A 8 -3.94 -0.36 11.81
C SER A 8 -5.30 0.31 11.94
N ILE A 9 -6.34 -0.28 11.34
CA ILE A 9 -7.69 0.29 11.32
C ILE A 9 -8.31 0.37 12.73
N PHE A 10 -9.02 1.45 13.03
CA PHE A 10 -9.83 1.55 14.24
C PHE A 10 -11.07 0.66 14.12
N ARG A 11 -10.99 -0.54 14.67
CA ARG A 11 -11.94 -1.64 14.45
C ARG A 11 -13.39 -1.30 14.81
N LYS A 12 -13.61 -0.43 15.81
CA LYS A 12 -14.94 -0.04 16.31
C LYS A 12 -15.53 1.18 15.60
N LEU A 13 -14.73 1.93 14.86
CA LEU A 13 -15.16 3.08 14.08
C LEU A 13 -15.66 2.66 12.69
N SER A 14 -16.56 3.45 12.11
CA SER A 14 -16.94 3.31 10.70
C SER A 14 -15.76 3.67 9.79
N VAL A 15 -15.87 3.33 8.50
CA VAL A 15 -14.87 3.75 7.48
C VAL A 15 -14.75 5.28 7.44
N ALA A 16 -15.88 5.98 7.40
CA ALA A 16 -15.88 7.45 7.41
C ALA A 16 -15.20 8.02 8.66
N ASP A 17 -15.52 7.48 9.86
CA ASP A 17 -14.91 7.94 11.10
C ASP A 17 -13.42 7.62 11.18
N ASN A 18 -12.99 6.49 10.62
CA ASN A 18 -11.57 6.14 10.52
C ASN A 18 -10.77 7.18 9.74
N ILE A 19 -11.29 7.65 8.61
CA ILE A 19 -10.63 8.67 7.78
C ILE A 19 -10.77 10.04 8.43
N MET A 20 -11.96 10.39 8.93
CA MET A 20 -12.24 11.68 9.57
C MET A 20 -11.34 11.91 10.78
N ALA A 21 -11.11 10.91 11.63
CA ALA A 21 -10.24 11.02 12.78
C ALA A 21 -8.83 11.50 12.42
N VAL A 22 -8.30 11.06 11.27
CA VAL A 22 -6.99 11.51 10.77
C VAL A 22 -7.07 12.90 10.14
N LEU A 23 -8.14 13.20 9.39
CA LEU A 23 -8.39 14.55 8.85
C LEU A 23 -8.48 15.62 9.94
N GLU A 24 -9.03 15.27 11.10
CA GLU A 24 -9.10 16.19 12.26
C GLU A 24 -7.73 16.46 12.87
N MET A 25 -6.79 15.52 12.77
CA MET A 25 -5.41 15.70 13.23
C MET A 25 -4.57 16.56 12.25
N ASN A 26 -4.98 16.62 10.99
CA ASN A 26 -4.28 17.42 9.98
C ASN A 26 -4.60 18.91 10.13
N LYS A 27 -3.64 19.65 10.70
CA LYS A 27 -3.77 21.09 10.97
C LYS A 27 -3.76 21.96 9.70
N SER A 28 -3.34 21.41 8.56
CA SER A 28 -3.36 22.14 7.29
C SER A 28 -4.74 22.17 6.64
N ILE A 29 -5.68 21.29 7.06
CA ILE A 29 -7.05 21.22 6.56
C ILE A 29 -7.98 21.97 7.50
N LEU A 30 -8.62 23.02 6.97
CA LEU A 30 -9.60 23.79 7.75
C LEU A 30 -10.83 22.90 8.12
N PRO A 31 -11.45 23.08 9.29
CA PRO A 31 -12.61 22.29 9.70
C PRO A 31 -13.74 22.24 8.66
N LYS A 32 -14.00 23.35 7.97
CA LYS A 32 -15.02 23.44 6.91
C LYS A 32 -14.72 22.60 5.66
N ASP A 33 -13.45 22.26 5.43
CA ASP A 33 -12.99 21.52 4.24
C ASP A 33 -12.89 20.01 4.49
N ARG A 34 -12.93 19.57 5.76
CA ARG A 34 -12.74 18.16 6.13
C ARG A 34 -13.79 17.24 5.55
N ALA A 35 -15.06 17.66 5.55
CA ALA A 35 -16.17 16.87 4.98
C ALA A 35 -15.95 16.64 3.48
N ARG A 36 -15.57 17.69 2.72
CA ARG A 36 -15.25 17.58 1.29
C ARG A 36 -14.07 16.63 1.07
N ARG A 37 -12.99 16.78 1.87
CA ARG A 37 -11.81 15.90 1.76
C ARG A 37 -12.12 14.45 2.09
N LEU A 38 -13.03 14.19 3.04
CA LEU A 38 -13.52 12.85 3.33
C LEU A 38 -14.20 12.23 2.10
N GLU A 39 -15.11 12.96 1.44
CA GLU A 39 -15.80 12.46 0.24
C GLU A 39 -14.81 12.17 -0.90
N GLU A 40 -13.83 13.04 -1.11
CA GLU A 40 -12.76 12.83 -2.08
C GLU A 40 -11.99 11.52 -1.81
N LEU A 41 -11.58 11.29 -0.55
CA LEU A 41 -10.85 10.08 -0.18
C LEU A 41 -11.72 8.82 -0.28
N LEU A 42 -12.98 8.87 0.14
CA LEU A 42 -13.90 7.74 0.00
C LEU A 42 -14.04 7.33 -1.46
N SER A 43 -14.22 8.29 -2.36
CA SER A 43 -14.37 8.07 -3.79
C SER A 43 -13.08 7.57 -4.42
N GLU A 44 -11.96 8.24 -4.15
CA GLU A 44 -10.64 7.90 -4.69
C GLU A 44 -10.24 6.45 -4.38
N PHE A 45 -10.56 5.98 -3.15
CA PHE A 45 -10.25 4.61 -2.71
C PHE A 45 -11.38 3.61 -2.93
N LYS A 46 -12.48 4.02 -3.60
CA LYS A 46 -13.63 3.16 -3.93
C LYS A 46 -14.22 2.47 -2.68
N VAL A 47 -14.37 3.22 -1.59
CA VAL A 47 -14.89 2.71 -0.30
C VAL A 47 -16.15 3.44 0.18
N GLU A 48 -16.83 4.18 -0.73
CA GLU A 48 -18.09 4.87 -0.42
C GLU A 48 -19.18 3.88 0.03
N HIS A 49 -19.27 2.73 -0.62
CA HIS A 49 -20.29 1.71 -0.35
C HIS A 49 -20.19 1.12 1.05
N VAL A 50 -19.01 1.17 1.69
CA VAL A 50 -18.77 0.69 3.05
C VAL A 50 -18.59 1.81 4.07
N ARG A 51 -18.90 3.07 3.71
CA ARG A 51 -18.61 4.26 4.54
C ARG A 51 -19.13 4.16 5.98
N HIS A 52 -20.29 3.51 6.20
CA HIS A 52 -20.91 3.34 7.50
C HIS A 52 -20.60 2.00 8.17
N ILE A 53 -19.85 1.13 7.50
CA ILE A 53 -19.46 -0.19 8.00
C ILE A 53 -18.29 -0.04 8.97
N LYS A 54 -18.33 -0.80 10.06
CA LYS A 54 -17.24 -0.79 11.05
C LYS A 54 -16.01 -1.50 10.52
N GLY A 55 -14.83 -0.99 10.86
CA GLY A 55 -13.54 -1.52 10.40
C GLY A 55 -13.34 -3.01 10.67
N ILE A 56 -13.94 -3.55 11.72
CA ILE A 56 -13.83 -4.97 12.09
C ILE A 56 -14.48 -5.91 11.07
N THR A 57 -15.47 -5.44 10.29
CA THR A 57 -16.26 -6.28 9.37
C THR A 57 -15.80 -6.16 7.91
N LEU A 58 -14.82 -5.32 7.63
CA LEU A 58 -14.29 -5.12 6.29
C LEU A 58 -13.54 -6.37 5.80
N SER A 59 -13.65 -6.66 4.50
CA SER A 59 -12.74 -7.58 3.81
C SER A 59 -11.29 -7.11 3.88
N GLY A 60 -10.32 -7.97 3.59
CA GLY A 60 -8.90 -7.63 3.58
C GLY A 60 -8.60 -6.46 2.63
N GLY A 61 -9.13 -6.51 1.41
CA GLY A 61 -8.93 -5.47 0.41
C GLY A 61 -9.58 -4.13 0.78
N GLU A 62 -10.84 -4.15 1.24
CA GLU A 62 -11.52 -2.92 1.72
C GLU A 62 -10.76 -2.30 2.88
N ARG A 63 -10.35 -3.10 3.86
CA ARG A 63 -9.57 -2.64 4.99
C ARG A 63 -8.27 -1.97 4.53
N ARG A 64 -7.53 -2.59 3.62
CA ARG A 64 -6.26 -2.06 3.11
C ARG A 64 -6.47 -0.72 2.38
N ARG A 65 -7.52 -0.59 1.57
CA ARG A 65 -7.89 0.68 0.92
C ARG A 65 -8.19 1.78 1.94
N VAL A 66 -8.93 1.48 3.00
CA VAL A 66 -9.22 2.46 4.07
C VAL A 66 -7.95 2.86 4.82
N GLU A 67 -7.04 1.93 5.11
CA GLU A 67 -5.77 2.22 5.77
C GLU A 67 -4.87 3.13 4.93
N ILE A 68 -4.81 2.91 3.61
CA ILE A 68 -4.10 3.80 2.69
C ILE A 68 -4.77 5.18 2.64
N ALA A 69 -6.10 5.24 2.52
CA ALA A 69 -6.86 6.51 2.55
C ALA A 69 -6.56 7.33 3.81
N ARG A 70 -6.47 6.67 4.97
CA ARG A 70 -6.07 7.31 6.24
C ARG A 70 -4.65 7.87 6.19
N ALA A 71 -3.70 7.11 5.65
CA ALA A 71 -2.32 7.59 5.51
C ALA A 71 -2.25 8.84 4.62
N LEU A 72 -3.09 8.91 3.58
CA LEU A 72 -3.17 10.06 2.68
C LEU A 72 -3.96 11.25 3.23
N ALA A 73 -4.79 11.07 4.24
CA ALA A 73 -5.48 12.17 4.90
C ALA A 73 -4.54 13.22 5.52
N MET A 74 -3.26 12.87 5.70
CA MET A 74 -2.20 13.78 6.17
C MET A 74 -1.44 14.48 5.03
N ASP A 75 -1.85 14.31 3.76
CA ASP A 75 -1.20 14.85 2.56
C ASP A 75 0.32 14.61 2.54
N PRO A 76 0.77 13.35 2.67
CA PRO A 76 2.20 13.03 2.73
C PRO A 76 2.85 13.20 1.35
N LYS A 77 4.10 13.69 1.34
CA LYS A 77 4.96 13.67 0.14
C LYS A 77 5.58 12.31 -0.11
N PHE A 78 5.59 11.45 0.90
CA PHE A 78 6.19 10.12 0.86
C PHE A 78 5.38 9.14 1.72
N ILE A 79 5.19 7.91 1.23
CA ILE A 79 4.50 6.84 1.94
C ILE A 79 5.35 5.57 1.99
N LEU A 80 5.41 4.95 3.16
CA LEU A 80 6.00 3.64 3.39
C LEU A 80 4.87 2.62 3.51
N LEU A 81 4.89 1.60 2.68
CA LEU A 81 3.94 0.49 2.66
C LEU A 81 4.66 -0.80 3.06
N ASP A 82 4.32 -1.32 4.23
CA ASP A 82 4.91 -2.54 4.76
C ASP A 82 4.00 -3.74 4.47
N GLU A 83 4.45 -4.64 3.62
CA GLU A 83 3.73 -5.81 3.11
C GLU A 83 2.28 -5.48 2.66
N PRO A 84 2.07 -4.55 1.72
CA PRO A 84 0.73 -4.10 1.32
C PRO A 84 -0.10 -5.21 0.67
N PHE A 85 0.51 -6.25 0.15
CA PHE A 85 -0.17 -7.37 -0.52
C PHE A 85 -0.43 -8.55 0.41
N ALA A 86 0.06 -8.53 1.65
CA ALA A 86 -0.09 -9.64 2.59
C ALA A 86 -1.56 -9.85 3.01
N GLY A 87 -2.03 -11.10 2.91
CA GLY A 87 -3.34 -11.51 3.43
C GLY A 87 -4.54 -10.93 2.68
N ILE A 88 -4.36 -10.49 1.44
CA ILE A 88 -5.44 -10.06 0.54
C ILE A 88 -5.60 -11.02 -0.63
N ASP A 89 -6.80 -11.07 -1.19
CA ASP A 89 -7.08 -11.93 -2.36
C ASP A 89 -6.46 -11.37 -3.65
N PRO A 90 -6.23 -12.22 -4.68
CA PRO A 90 -5.57 -11.80 -5.93
C PRO A 90 -6.26 -10.66 -6.68
N ILE A 91 -7.60 -10.55 -6.59
CA ILE A 91 -8.34 -9.46 -7.25
C ILE A 91 -8.03 -8.14 -6.53
N SER A 92 -8.06 -8.16 -5.20
CA SER A 92 -7.73 -7.00 -4.37
C SER A 92 -6.25 -6.57 -4.50
N VAL A 93 -5.32 -7.48 -4.84
CA VAL A 93 -3.93 -7.12 -5.17
C VAL A 93 -3.89 -6.15 -6.33
N GLY A 94 -4.60 -6.44 -7.44
CA GLY A 94 -4.68 -5.56 -8.60
C GLY A 94 -5.22 -4.16 -8.24
N ASP A 95 -6.26 -4.10 -7.41
CA ASP A 95 -6.82 -2.83 -6.92
C ASP A 95 -5.78 -2.00 -6.13
N ILE A 96 -4.99 -2.65 -5.27
CA ILE A 96 -3.93 -1.97 -4.49
C ILE A 96 -2.80 -1.49 -5.41
N GLN A 97 -2.41 -2.28 -6.41
CA GLN A 97 -1.43 -1.87 -7.42
C GLN A 97 -1.90 -0.64 -8.18
N GLU A 98 -3.17 -0.60 -8.61
CA GLU A 98 -3.76 0.58 -9.28
C GLU A 98 -3.68 1.83 -8.39
N ILE A 99 -4.00 1.70 -7.11
CA ILE A 99 -3.87 2.78 -6.13
C ILE A 99 -2.42 3.27 -6.05
N ILE A 100 -1.45 2.36 -5.94
CA ILE A 100 -0.03 2.70 -5.89
C ILE A 100 0.40 3.49 -7.14
N TYR A 101 -0.04 3.08 -8.33
CA TYR A 101 0.23 3.81 -9.57
C TYR A 101 -0.38 5.21 -9.56
N GLN A 102 -1.63 5.36 -9.12
CA GLN A 102 -2.28 6.68 -9.01
C GLN A 102 -1.54 7.60 -8.04
N LEU A 103 -1.06 7.09 -6.90
CA LEU A 103 -0.27 7.86 -5.93
C LEU A 103 1.08 8.31 -6.50
N ARG A 104 1.77 7.41 -7.20
CA ARG A 104 3.01 7.73 -7.91
C ARG A 104 2.78 8.84 -8.94
N ASP A 105 1.71 8.72 -9.73
CA ASP A 105 1.39 9.69 -10.79
C ASP A 105 1.00 11.07 -10.21
N LYS A 106 0.57 11.13 -8.96
CA LYS A 106 0.41 12.37 -8.18
C LYS A 106 1.72 12.93 -7.61
N GLY A 107 2.85 12.27 -7.86
CA GLY A 107 4.17 12.71 -7.39
C GLY A 107 4.48 12.32 -5.93
N ILE A 108 3.74 11.38 -5.35
CA ILE A 108 4.04 10.85 -4.01
C ILE A 108 5.15 9.81 -4.14
N GLY A 109 6.23 9.98 -3.38
CA GLY A 109 7.28 8.98 -3.25
C GLY A 109 6.76 7.75 -2.50
N ILE A 110 7.01 6.53 -3.01
CA ILE A 110 6.52 5.30 -2.41
C ILE A 110 7.67 4.33 -2.19
N LEU A 111 7.81 3.86 -0.95
CA LEU A 111 8.67 2.75 -0.60
C LEU A 111 7.81 1.57 -0.16
N ILE A 112 8.02 0.41 -0.77
CA ILE A 112 7.28 -0.81 -0.48
C ILE A 112 8.25 -1.88 0.00
N THR A 113 7.90 -2.58 1.06
CA THR A 113 8.52 -3.86 1.44
C THR A 113 7.50 -4.96 1.25
N ASP A 114 7.86 -6.06 0.63
CA ASP A 114 7.02 -7.25 0.51
C ASP A 114 7.89 -8.48 0.20
N HIS A 115 7.43 -9.66 0.59
CA HIS A 115 8.07 -10.93 0.24
C HIS A 115 7.52 -11.53 -1.05
N ASN A 116 6.41 -11.00 -1.58
CA ASN A 116 5.83 -11.39 -2.86
C ASN A 116 6.56 -10.67 -4.01
N TYR A 117 7.66 -11.26 -4.47
CA TYR A 117 8.54 -10.65 -5.46
C TYR A 117 7.84 -10.35 -6.79
N ARG A 118 6.83 -11.17 -7.20
CA ARG A 118 6.12 -10.99 -8.48
C ARG A 118 5.36 -9.68 -8.50
N GLU A 119 4.47 -9.50 -7.53
CA GLU A 119 3.68 -8.27 -7.37
C GLU A 119 4.59 -7.06 -7.17
N MET A 120 5.70 -7.21 -6.43
CA MET A 120 6.69 -6.16 -6.24
C MET A 120 7.34 -5.72 -7.54
N LEU A 121 7.85 -6.67 -8.35
CA LEU A 121 8.51 -6.37 -9.62
C LEU A 121 7.55 -5.79 -10.65
N ASP A 122 6.26 -6.15 -10.60
CA ASP A 122 5.24 -5.57 -11.47
C ASP A 122 4.83 -4.16 -11.03
N THR A 123 4.94 -3.86 -9.74
CA THR A 123 4.49 -2.58 -9.17
C THR A 123 5.58 -1.52 -9.13
N CYS A 124 6.83 -1.90 -8.86
CA CYS A 124 7.93 -0.98 -8.57
C CYS A 124 8.74 -0.62 -9.81
N ASN A 125 9.13 0.65 -9.93
CA ASN A 125 10.07 1.10 -10.98
C ASN A 125 11.51 0.65 -10.70
N HIS A 126 11.87 0.53 -9.42
CA HIS A 126 13.19 0.12 -8.96
C HIS A 126 13.06 -0.74 -7.71
N SER A 127 13.78 -1.84 -7.66
CA SER A 127 13.72 -2.80 -6.55
C SER A 127 15.11 -3.09 -6.00
N TYR A 128 15.14 -3.36 -4.70
CA TYR A 128 16.30 -3.87 -3.98
C TYR A 128 15.97 -5.24 -3.43
N VAL A 129 16.80 -6.24 -3.72
CA VAL A 129 16.64 -7.59 -3.19
C VAL A 129 17.60 -7.79 -2.05
N LEU A 130 17.04 -8.11 -0.85
CA LEU A 130 17.82 -8.33 0.36
C LEU A 130 17.89 -9.82 0.68
N SER A 131 19.07 -10.28 1.03
CA SER A 131 19.31 -11.63 1.57
C SER A 131 20.39 -11.57 2.65
N ALA A 132 20.15 -12.24 3.79
CA ALA A 132 21.09 -12.29 4.91
C ALA A 132 21.66 -10.90 5.33
N GLY A 133 20.81 -9.86 5.32
CA GLY A 133 21.19 -8.50 5.70
C GLY A 133 21.99 -7.72 4.66
N LYS A 134 22.10 -8.23 3.43
CA LYS A 134 22.83 -7.58 2.33
C LYS A 134 21.93 -7.39 1.11
N ILE A 135 22.19 -6.33 0.35
CA ILE A 135 21.57 -6.15 -0.96
C ILE A 135 22.33 -7.03 -1.95
N ILE A 136 21.65 -8.03 -2.52
CA ILE A 136 22.22 -8.97 -3.50
C ILE A 136 21.91 -8.55 -4.95
N ALA A 137 20.88 -7.75 -5.18
CA ALA A 137 20.57 -7.18 -6.48
C ALA A 137 19.79 -5.88 -6.33
N GLN A 138 19.88 -5.01 -7.34
CA GLN A 138 19.07 -3.80 -7.43
C GLN A 138 18.82 -3.41 -8.90
N GLY A 139 17.70 -2.78 -9.18
CA GLY A 139 17.36 -2.31 -10.51
C GLY A 139 15.90 -2.48 -10.88
N GLY A 140 15.58 -2.37 -12.16
CA GLY A 140 14.26 -2.65 -12.70
C GLY A 140 13.99 -4.15 -12.80
N LYS A 141 12.73 -4.52 -13.12
CA LYS A 141 12.23 -5.89 -13.20
C LYS A 141 13.16 -6.83 -13.98
N ASP A 142 13.55 -6.44 -15.21
CA ASP A 142 14.36 -7.30 -16.07
C ASP A 142 15.77 -7.55 -15.48
N SER A 143 16.37 -6.53 -14.88
CA SER A 143 17.67 -6.64 -14.21
C SER A 143 17.62 -7.59 -13.01
N ILE A 144 16.57 -7.53 -12.21
CA ILE A 144 16.37 -8.41 -11.07
C ILE A 144 16.15 -9.87 -11.53
N LEU A 145 15.28 -10.08 -12.51
CA LEU A 145 14.98 -11.43 -13.05
C LEU A 145 16.17 -12.07 -13.77
N ALA A 146 17.08 -11.27 -14.33
CA ALA A 146 18.30 -11.78 -14.96
C ALA A 146 19.42 -12.14 -13.97
N ASN A 147 19.30 -11.72 -12.71
CA ASN A 147 20.35 -11.94 -11.71
C ASN A 147 20.38 -13.38 -11.21
N GLU A 148 21.51 -14.07 -11.39
CA GLU A 148 21.67 -15.49 -11.03
C GLU A 148 21.55 -15.75 -9.51
N GLU A 149 22.01 -14.83 -8.67
CA GLU A 149 21.90 -14.96 -7.21
C GLU A 149 20.43 -14.84 -6.76
N VAL A 150 19.66 -13.95 -7.38
CA VAL A 150 18.21 -13.80 -7.12
C VAL A 150 17.47 -15.06 -7.58
N LYS A 151 17.77 -15.60 -8.76
CA LYS A 151 17.19 -16.87 -9.25
C LYS A 151 17.42 -17.99 -8.26
N LYS A 152 18.64 -18.14 -7.79
CA LYS A 152 19.02 -19.19 -6.82
C LYS A 152 18.31 -19.04 -5.48
N VAL A 153 18.21 -17.81 -4.95
CA VAL A 153 17.69 -17.56 -3.59
C VAL A 153 16.16 -17.51 -3.57
N TYR A 154 15.54 -16.87 -4.57
CA TYR A 154 14.10 -16.57 -4.56
C TYR A 154 13.28 -17.38 -5.55
N LEU A 155 13.85 -17.82 -6.69
CA LEU A 155 13.12 -18.56 -7.69
C LEU A 155 13.30 -20.07 -7.56
N GLY A 156 14.19 -20.52 -6.67
CA GLY A 156 14.44 -21.95 -6.44
C GLY A 156 15.06 -22.66 -7.65
N GLU A 157 15.57 -21.91 -8.64
CA GLU A 157 16.29 -22.49 -9.75
C GLU A 157 17.66 -22.94 -9.23
N THR A 158 17.76 -24.22 -8.85
CA THR A 158 19.06 -24.88 -8.73
C THR A 158 19.74 -24.76 -10.08
N ALA A 159 20.97 -24.23 -10.10
CA ALA A 159 21.82 -24.27 -11.27
C ALA A 159 21.76 -25.70 -11.83
N GLY A 160 21.12 -25.85 -12.98
CA GLY A 160 20.98 -27.12 -13.63
C GLY A 160 22.35 -27.72 -13.85
N GLY A 161 22.51 -28.97 -13.38
CA GLY A 161 23.65 -29.81 -13.72
C GLY A 161 23.59 -30.20 -15.19
#